data_c813bb645a98b2f2f20ce7bea8682300
#
_entry.id   c813bb645a98b2f2f20ce7bea8682300
#
_cell.length_a   1.000
_cell.length_b   1.000
_cell.length_c   1.000
_cell.angle_alpha   90.00
_cell.angle_beta   90.00
_cell.angle_gamma   90.00
#
_symmetry.space_group_name_H-M   'P 1'
#
loop_
_entity.id
_entity.type
_entity.pdbx_description
1 polymer ?
#
loop_
_entity_poly.entity_id
_entity_poly.type
_entity_poly.pdbx_seq_one_letter_code
_entity_poly.pdbx_strand_id
1 'polypeptide(L)'
;MFTDDSEPVFSATGHLKMEWKDAGYPGLVLPFSPGYLSTKSSVRSCANAWSQGDTGNISTASGTVGVTAQKVSANSAILVENGQIISSTTLNDIASTWESTIFPTVTTYFGTPPDIDNNCQIELAFIAVDGGGGVGGYFSPGLSSVRESVFIDVDDLSWRNTILAHEFEHLLHNAMDPYEYLW
;
A
#
# COMPACT_ATOMS: atom_id res chain seq x y z
N MET A 1 -25.07 -23.20 11.26
CA MET A 1 -24.67 -22.23 12.29
C MET A 1 -23.16 -22.12 12.15
N PHE A 2 -22.69 -21.16 11.38
CA PHE A 2 -21.26 -20.93 11.18
C PHE A 2 -20.84 -19.96 12.28
N THR A 3 -20.09 -20.44 13.27
CA THR A 3 -19.38 -19.58 14.19
C THR A 3 -18.11 -19.17 13.46
N ASP A 4 -18.12 -17.97 12.88
CA ASP A 4 -16.91 -17.30 12.44
C ASP A 4 -16.22 -16.76 13.72
N ASP A 5 -15.31 -17.55 14.26
CA ASP A 5 -14.51 -17.22 15.43
C ASP A 5 -13.19 -16.51 15.02
N SER A 6 -13.15 -15.89 13.83
CA SER A 6 -12.00 -15.10 13.44
C SER A 6 -11.96 -13.83 14.31
N GLU A 7 -10.87 -13.64 15.05
CA GLU A 7 -10.57 -12.40 15.76
C GLU A 7 -10.61 -11.23 14.76
N PRO A 8 -11.05 -10.05 15.17
CA PRO A 8 -11.08 -8.90 14.27
C PRO A 8 -9.67 -8.51 13.85
N VAL A 9 -9.49 -8.36 12.55
CA VAL A 9 -8.23 -7.91 11.94
C VAL A 9 -8.16 -6.39 12.01
N PHE A 10 -7.04 -5.84 12.45
CA PHE A 10 -6.85 -4.40 12.62
C PHE A 10 -5.86 -3.83 11.62
N SER A 11 -6.06 -2.55 11.28
CA SER A 11 -5.03 -1.72 10.66
C SER A 11 -4.06 -1.19 11.71
N ALA A 12 -2.76 -1.28 11.46
CA ALA A 12 -1.73 -0.73 12.34
C ALA A 12 -1.30 0.70 11.96
N THR A 13 -1.91 1.29 10.94
CA THR A 13 -1.50 2.60 10.39
C THR A 13 -1.46 3.71 11.44
N GLY A 14 -2.48 3.82 12.27
CA GLY A 14 -2.54 4.82 13.34
C GLY A 14 -1.41 4.68 14.35
N HIS A 15 -1.08 3.45 14.76
CA HIS A 15 0.01 3.18 15.69
C HIS A 15 1.37 3.54 15.10
N LEU A 16 1.65 3.15 13.87
CA LEU A 16 2.90 3.49 13.18
C LEU A 16 3.08 4.99 12.97
N LYS A 17 2.01 5.73 12.68
CA LYS A 17 2.06 7.20 12.59
C LYS A 17 2.45 7.84 13.93
N MET A 18 1.91 7.33 15.04
CA MET A 18 2.24 7.82 16.39
C MET A 18 3.68 7.51 16.77
N GLU A 19 4.14 6.28 16.57
CA GLU A 19 5.53 5.89 16.84
C GLU A 19 6.51 6.74 16.05
N TRP A 20 6.22 7.01 14.79
CA TRP A 20 7.08 7.82 13.96
C TRP A 20 7.15 9.27 14.42
N LYS A 21 6.03 9.86 14.83
CA LYS A 21 5.99 11.18 15.43
C LYS A 21 6.81 11.25 16.72
N ASP A 22 6.66 10.25 17.58
CA ASP A 22 7.36 10.18 18.88
C ASP A 22 8.88 9.94 18.70
N ALA A 23 9.28 9.28 17.61
CA ALA A 23 10.68 9.13 17.22
C ALA A 23 11.31 10.42 16.67
N GLY A 24 10.55 11.52 16.60
CA GLY A 24 11.05 12.84 16.17
C GLY A 24 11.30 12.96 14.67
N TYR A 25 10.76 12.04 13.88
CA TYR A 25 10.73 12.24 12.43
C TYR A 25 9.68 13.32 12.12
N PRO A 26 10.10 14.52 11.68
CA PRO A 26 9.15 15.49 11.18
C PRO A 26 8.41 14.82 10.03
N GLY A 27 7.08 14.89 10.04
CA GLY A 27 6.28 14.43 8.92
C GLY A 27 6.97 14.91 7.64
N LEU A 28 7.20 14.02 6.69
CA LEU A 28 7.90 14.39 5.47
C LEU A 28 7.10 15.52 4.84
N VAL A 29 7.60 16.74 5.01
CA VAL A 29 7.10 17.89 4.29
C VAL A 29 7.53 17.68 2.86
N LEU A 30 6.79 16.87 2.13
CA LEU A 30 6.79 17.07 0.69
C LEU A 30 6.31 18.51 0.54
N PRO A 31 7.07 19.38 -0.16
CA PRO A 31 6.61 20.73 -0.40
C PRO A 31 5.32 20.65 -1.22
N PHE A 32 4.19 20.54 -0.54
CA PHE A 32 2.89 20.69 -1.15
C PHE A 32 2.77 22.19 -1.48
N SER A 33 3.33 22.55 -2.62
CA SER A 33 2.94 23.79 -3.27
C SER A 33 1.52 23.57 -3.78
N PRO A 34 0.55 24.41 -3.39
CA PRO A 34 -0.81 24.38 -3.95
C PRO A 34 -0.88 24.50 -5.48
N GLY A 35 0.23 24.62 -6.14
CA GLY A 35 0.40 24.67 -7.59
C GLY A 35 0.67 23.32 -8.25
N TYR A 36 0.70 22.19 -7.52
CA TYR A 36 0.95 20.88 -8.14
C TYR A 36 -0.26 20.28 -8.87
N LEU A 37 -1.39 20.97 -8.86
CA LEU A 37 -2.46 20.74 -9.85
C LEU A 37 -2.08 21.37 -11.20
N SER A 38 -0.79 21.36 -11.55
CA SER A 38 -0.34 21.75 -12.84
C SER A 38 -0.80 20.70 -13.85
N THR A 39 -1.72 21.11 -14.70
CA THR A 39 -2.14 20.47 -15.95
C THR A 39 -0.99 20.30 -16.96
N LYS A 40 0.15 19.79 -16.52
CA LYS A 40 1.15 19.25 -17.44
C LYS A 40 0.77 17.79 -17.69
N SER A 41 0.12 17.57 -18.82
CA SER A 41 0.17 16.31 -19.54
C SER A 41 1.63 16.02 -19.91
N SER A 42 2.47 15.75 -18.92
CA SER A 42 3.71 15.03 -19.13
C SER A 42 3.31 13.58 -19.37
N VAL A 43 3.72 13.02 -20.49
CA VAL A 43 3.69 11.57 -20.67
C VAL A 43 4.37 11.00 -19.41
N ARG A 44 3.61 10.35 -18.52
CA ARG A 44 4.18 9.68 -17.36
C ARG A 44 5.20 8.67 -17.90
N SER A 45 6.43 8.80 -17.48
CA SER A 45 7.48 7.86 -17.82
C SER A 45 7.53 6.83 -16.68
N CYS A 46 6.81 5.72 -16.82
CA CYS A 46 6.85 4.61 -15.84
C CYS A 46 8.19 3.86 -15.92
N ALA A 47 9.30 4.60 -15.81
CA ALA A 47 10.64 4.08 -16.06
C ALA A 47 11.07 3.02 -15.04
N ASN A 48 10.51 3.06 -13.83
CA ASN A 48 10.83 2.16 -12.73
C ASN A 48 9.71 1.15 -12.45
N ALA A 49 8.78 0.98 -13.41
CA ALA A 49 7.65 0.06 -13.23
C ALA A 49 8.12 -1.38 -13.03
N TRP A 50 7.50 -2.04 -12.05
CA TRP A 50 7.66 -3.47 -11.87
C TRP A 50 7.10 -4.23 -13.07
N SER A 51 7.82 -5.26 -13.48
CA SER A 51 7.34 -6.29 -14.40
C SER A 51 7.07 -7.59 -13.65
N GLN A 52 6.12 -8.37 -14.12
CA GLN A 52 5.84 -9.66 -13.49
C GLN A 52 7.07 -10.57 -13.50
N GLY A 53 7.45 -11.07 -12.34
CA GLY A 53 8.64 -11.86 -12.12
C GLY A 53 9.86 -11.08 -11.62
N ASP A 54 9.81 -9.75 -11.63
CA ASP A 54 10.90 -8.94 -11.06
C ASP A 54 11.04 -9.23 -9.56
N THR A 55 12.29 -9.19 -9.10
CA THR A 55 12.65 -9.38 -7.70
C THR A 55 13.33 -8.15 -7.15
N GLY A 56 13.09 -7.84 -5.88
CA GLY A 56 13.70 -6.69 -5.23
C GLY A 56 13.64 -6.77 -3.72
N ASN A 57 14.03 -5.69 -3.07
CA ASN A 57 13.91 -5.54 -1.63
C ASN A 57 13.02 -4.32 -1.33
N ILE A 58 12.14 -4.46 -0.36
CA ILE A 58 11.33 -3.36 0.17
C ILE A 58 11.56 -3.19 1.68
N SER A 59 11.51 -1.96 2.13
CA SER A 59 11.53 -1.66 3.56
C SER A 59 10.13 -1.83 4.13
N THR A 60 10.06 -2.41 5.33
CA THR A 60 8.82 -2.64 6.08
C THR A 60 8.97 -2.09 7.50
N ALA A 61 7.92 -2.09 8.29
CA ALA A 61 7.97 -1.66 9.70
C ALA A 61 8.95 -2.52 10.54
N SER A 62 9.17 -3.78 10.18
CA SER A 62 10.05 -4.71 10.87
C SER A 62 11.46 -4.83 10.26
N GLY A 63 11.75 -4.12 9.16
CA GLY A 63 13.05 -4.20 8.48
C GLY A 63 12.92 -4.30 6.96
N THR A 64 13.89 -4.89 6.31
CA THR A 64 13.90 -5.05 4.85
C THR A 64 13.63 -6.51 4.49
N VAL A 65 12.70 -6.73 3.57
CA VAL A 65 12.35 -8.07 3.06
C VAL A 65 12.55 -8.15 1.55
N GLY A 66 12.93 -9.33 1.08
CA GLY A 66 12.99 -9.63 -0.35
C GLY A 66 11.60 -9.95 -0.88
N VAL A 67 11.25 -9.41 -2.03
CA VAL A 67 9.94 -9.62 -2.67
C VAL A 67 10.07 -10.02 -4.12
N THR A 68 9.01 -10.62 -4.64
CA THR A 68 8.81 -10.90 -6.07
C THR A 68 7.50 -10.26 -6.53
N ALA A 69 7.53 -9.53 -7.64
CA ALA A 69 6.32 -9.02 -8.30
C ALA A 69 5.56 -10.18 -8.96
N GLN A 70 4.64 -10.80 -8.22
CA GLN A 70 3.93 -12.00 -8.68
C GLN A 70 2.81 -11.66 -9.67
N LYS A 71 2.25 -10.47 -9.59
CA LYS A 71 1.24 -9.97 -10.52
C LYS A 71 1.40 -8.47 -10.72
N VAL A 72 1.24 -8.02 -11.96
CA VAL A 72 1.26 -6.60 -12.31
C VAL A 72 -0.01 -6.28 -13.08
N SER A 73 -0.59 -5.12 -12.83
CA SER A 73 -1.77 -4.60 -13.50
C SER A 73 -1.56 -3.14 -13.92
N ALA A 74 -2.61 -2.46 -14.40
CA ALA A 74 -2.47 -1.11 -14.92
C ALA A 74 -2.02 -0.09 -13.87
N ASN A 75 -2.50 -0.23 -12.62
CA ASN A 75 -2.27 0.72 -11.54
C ASN A 75 -1.59 0.08 -10.32
N SER A 76 -1.19 -1.19 -10.39
CA SER A 76 -0.54 -1.84 -9.24
C SER A 76 0.50 -2.88 -9.62
N ALA A 77 1.43 -3.08 -8.68
CA ALA A 77 2.31 -4.23 -8.62
C ALA A 77 2.04 -5.01 -7.33
N ILE A 78 1.63 -6.26 -7.43
CA ILE A 78 1.44 -7.16 -6.28
C ILE A 78 2.77 -7.82 -5.97
N LEU A 79 3.41 -7.31 -4.91
CA LEU A 79 4.69 -7.79 -4.41
C LEU A 79 4.42 -8.80 -3.29
N VAL A 80 5.01 -9.98 -3.40
CA VAL A 80 4.88 -11.03 -2.38
C VAL A 80 6.24 -11.30 -1.78
N GLU A 81 6.33 -11.31 -0.46
CA GLU A 81 7.55 -11.65 0.27
C GLU A 81 8.06 -13.03 -0.12
N ASN A 82 9.36 -13.13 -0.32
CA ASN A 82 10.01 -14.37 -0.73
C ASN A 82 9.82 -15.46 0.33
N GLY A 83 9.32 -16.61 -0.12
CA GLY A 83 8.98 -17.72 0.77
C GLY A 83 7.47 -17.80 1.08
N GLN A 84 6.72 -16.73 0.87
CA GLN A 84 5.26 -16.72 1.00
C GLN A 84 4.60 -17.23 -0.29
N ILE A 85 3.41 -17.84 -0.14
CA ILE A 85 2.69 -18.45 -1.27
C ILE A 85 1.26 -17.91 -1.32
N ILE A 86 0.97 -17.19 -2.40
CA ILE A 86 -0.39 -16.76 -2.75
C ILE A 86 -0.80 -17.46 -4.03
N SER A 87 -1.99 -18.06 -4.06
CA SER A 87 -2.45 -18.77 -5.25
C SER A 87 -2.64 -17.81 -6.43
N SER A 88 -2.42 -18.30 -7.65
CA SER A 88 -2.66 -17.49 -8.86
C SER A 88 -4.11 -17.02 -8.99
N THR A 89 -5.06 -17.80 -8.50
CA THR A 89 -6.48 -17.40 -8.44
C THR A 89 -6.67 -16.20 -7.52
N THR A 90 -6.05 -16.23 -6.33
CA THR A 90 -6.11 -15.11 -5.38
C THR A 90 -5.42 -13.87 -5.94
N LEU A 91 -4.24 -14.00 -6.55
CA LEU A 91 -3.55 -12.89 -7.19
C LEU A 91 -4.37 -12.23 -8.31
N ASN A 92 -5.05 -13.05 -9.13
CA ASN A 92 -5.93 -12.54 -10.18
C ASN A 92 -7.17 -11.83 -9.62
N ASP A 93 -7.75 -12.35 -8.54
CA ASP A 93 -8.87 -11.71 -7.85
C ASP A 93 -8.48 -10.36 -7.25
N ILE A 94 -7.33 -10.30 -6.57
CA ILE A 94 -6.78 -9.04 -6.03
C ILE A 94 -6.61 -8.01 -7.16
N ALA A 95 -5.89 -8.36 -8.23
CA ALA A 95 -5.65 -7.46 -9.34
C ALA A 95 -6.94 -7.00 -10.01
N SER A 96 -7.90 -7.90 -10.21
CA SER A 96 -9.20 -7.58 -10.81
C SER A 96 -10.02 -6.64 -9.92
N THR A 97 -10.12 -6.94 -8.62
CA THR A 97 -10.87 -6.12 -7.66
C THR A 97 -10.20 -4.75 -7.47
N TRP A 98 -8.87 -4.71 -7.45
CA TRP A 98 -8.11 -3.47 -7.40
C TRP A 98 -8.46 -2.55 -8.56
N GLU A 99 -8.31 -3.04 -9.80
CA GLU A 99 -8.53 -2.22 -11.00
C GLU A 99 -9.98 -1.83 -11.23
N SER A 100 -10.93 -2.75 -10.93
CA SER A 100 -12.34 -2.50 -11.22
C SER A 100 -13.10 -1.79 -10.11
N THR A 101 -12.61 -1.83 -8.87
CA THR A 101 -13.38 -1.37 -7.72
C THR A 101 -12.57 -0.48 -6.79
N ILE A 102 -11.46 -0.98 -6.21
CA ILE A 102 -10.75 -0.27 -5.14
C ILE A 102 -10.12 1.01 -5.69
N PHE A 103 -9.24 0.90 -6.67
CA PHE A 103 -8.51 2.03 -7.23
C PHE A 103 -9.44 3.13 -7.75
N PRO A 104 -10.42 2.86 -8.64
CA PRO A 104 -11.30 3.91 -9.15
C PRO A 104 -12.21 4.51 -8.07
N THR A 105 -12.66 3.73 -7.09
CA THR A 105 -13.51 4.24 -6.03
C THR A 105 -12.73 5.18 -5.11
N VAL A 106 -11.60 4.72 -4.57
CA VAL A 106 -10.80 5.49 -3.63
C VAL A 106 -10.25 6.76 -4.29
N THR A 107 -9.76 6.66 -5.53
CA THR A 107 -9.26 7.84 -6.27
C THR A 107 -10.35 8.83 -6.64
N THR A 108 -11.61 8.40 -6.77
CA THR A 108 -12.74 9.31 -6.99
C THR A 108 -12.99 10.20 -5.78
N TYR A 109 -12.79 9.68 -4.57
CA TYR A 109 -13.03 10.44 -3.33
C TYR A 109 -11.80 11.21 -2.84
N PHE A 110 -10.61 10.63 -2.99
CA PHE A 110 -9.37 11.14 -2.41
C PHE A 110 -8.36 11.66 -3.46
N GLY A 111 -8.72 11.64 -4.74
CA GLY A 111 -7.86 12.14 -5.81
C GLY A 111 -6.83 11.13 -6.32
N THR A 112 -5.98 11.58 -7.23
CA THR A 112 -4.95 10.76 -7.88
C THR A 112 -3.76 10.55 -6.94
N PRO A 113 -3.26 9.32 -6.78
CA PRO A 113 -2.05 9.08 -6.00
C PRO A 113 -0.84 9.83 -6.57
N PRO A 114 0.11 10.21 -5.74
CA PRO A 114 1.42 10.66 -6.21
C PRO A 114 2.10 9.55 -7.03
N ASP A 115 3.18 9.89 -7.70
CA ASP A 115 4.04 8.95 -8.43
C ASP A 115 5.49 9.35 -8.09
N ILE A 116 5.89 9.04 -6.85
CA ILE A 116 7.12 9.53 -6.22
C ILE A 116 8.35 8.89 -6.86
N ASP A 117 8.24 7.60 -7.18
CA ASP A 117 9.34 6.80 -7.71
C ASP A 117 9.29 6.64 -9.24
N ASN A 118 8.32 7.25 -9.93
CA ASN A 118 8.08 7.16 -11.37
C ASN A 118 7.85 5.73 -11.87
N ASN A 119 7.19 4.90 -11.07
CA ASN A 119 6.81 3.56 -11.48
C ASN A 119 5.38 3.46 -12.00
N CYS A 120 4.55 4.50 -11.78
CA CYS A 120 3.13 4.57 -12.14
C CYS A 120 2.25 3.50 -11.46
N GLN A 121 2.72 2.85 -10.44
CA GLN A 121 2.06 1.71 -9.79
C GLN A 121 1.98 1.93 -8.29
N ILE A 122 0.89 1.48 -7.68
CA ILE A 122 0.83 1.31 -6.24
C ILE A 122 1.38 -0.09 -5.90
N GLU A 123 2.33 -0.15 -4.99
CA GLU A 123 2.88 -1.42 -4.52
C GLU A 123 1.95 -2.03 -3.48
N LEU A 124 1.32 -3.13 -3.82
CA LEU A 124 0.50 -3.94 -2.92
C LEU A 124 1.39 -5.02 -2.33
N ALA A 125 2.03 -4.73 -1.20
CA ALA A 125 3.05 -5.59 -0.59
C ALA A 125 2.42 -6.59 0.38
N PHE A 126 2.36 -7.85 -0.02
CA PHE A 126 1.92 -8.97 0.79
C PHE A 126 3.10 -9.58 1.52
N ILE A 127 3.19 -9.35 2.80
CA ILE A 127 4.33 -9.73 3.65
C ILE A 127 3.83 -10.41 4.93
N ALA A 128 4.71 -11.13 5.63
CA ALA A 128 4.43 -11.61 6.97
C ALA A 128 4.58 -10.45 7.97
N VAL A 129 3.47 -10.00 8.56
CA VAL A 129 3.46 -8.86 9.48
C VAL A 129 3.65 -9.33 10.92
N ASP A 130 2.74 -10.16 11.43
CA ASP A 130 2.72 -10.55 12.86
C ASP A 130 2.41 -12.04 13.08
N GLY A 131 2.44 -12.87 12.03
CA GLY A 131 2.22 -14.31 12.13
C GLY A 131 0.78 -14.69 12.48
N GLY A 132 -0.19 -13.92 11.99
CA GLY A 132 -1.61 -14.13 12.28
C GLY A 132 -2.03 -13.54 13.63
N GLY A 133 -1.33 -12.53 14.11
CA GLY A 133 -1.56 -11.87 15.40
C GLY A 133 -2.72 -10.87 15.43
N GLY A 134 -3.37 -10.59 14.31
CA GLY A 134 -4.53 -9.71 14.21
C GLY A 134 -4.28 -8.38 13.51
N VAL A 135 -3.05 -8.09 13.05
CA VAL A 135 -2.75 -6.95 12.17
C VAL A 135 -2.90 -7.39 10.73
N GLY A 136 -3.99 -7.02 10.08
CA GLY A 136 -4.24 -7.40 8.69
C GLY A 136 -3.47 -6.59 7.67
N GLY A 137 -2.99 -5.40 8.03
CA GLY A 137 -2.19 -4.57 7.15
C GLY A 137 -1.90 -3.20 7.74
N TYR A 138 -1.13 -2.41 7.01
CA TYR A 138 -0.82 -1.03 7.39
C TYR A 138 -0.34 -0.19 6.21
N PHE A 139 -0.53 1.11 6.33
CA PHE A 139 0.17 2.14 5.58
C PHE A 139 1.22 2.79 6.50
N SER A 140 2.37 3.17 5.96
CA SER A 140 3.40 3.89 6.71
C SER A 140 3.88 5.11 5.93
N PRO A 141 3.63 6.34 6.43
CA PRO A 141 4.09 7.57 5.78
C PRO A 141 5.60 7.60 5.53
N GLY A 142 6.40 7.06 6.47
CA GLY A 142 7.85 7.01 6.34
C GLY A 142 8.34 6.11 5.22
N LEU A 143 7.76 4.92 5.12
CA LEU A 143 8.09 3.96 4.07
C LEU A 143 7.59 4.44 2.71
N SER A 144 6.41 5.06 2.69
CA SER A 144 5.78 5.59 1.48
C SER A 144 6.31 6.96 1.05
N SER A 145 7.35 7.47 1.69
CA SER A 145 8.03 8.70 1.27
C SER A 145 8.91 8.54 0.03
N VAL A 146 9.23 7.31 -0.34
CA VAL A 146 10.10 6.97 -1.47
C VAL A 146 9.40 6.14 -2.54
N ARG A 147 8.24 5.58 -2.22
CA ARG A 147 7.40 4.79 -3.13
C ARG A 147 5.98 4.66 -2.57
N GLU A 148 5.01 4.46 -3.44
CA GLU A 148 3.60 4.32 -3.06
C GLU A 148 3.30 2.88 -2.67
N SER A 149 3.49 2.52 -1.38
CA SER A 149 3.30 1.15 -0.89
C SER A 149 2.23 1.06 0.18
N VAL A 150 1.41 0.02 0.11
CA VAL A 150 0.53 -0.44 1.18
C VAL A 150 0.87 -1.89 1.53
N PHE A 151 0.79 -2.24 2.80
CA PHE A 151 1.26 -3.52 3.33
C PHE A 151 0.08 -4.35 3.84
N ILE A 152 0.04 -5.62 3.45
CA ILE A 152 -1.03 -6.56 3.79
C ILE A 152 -0.40 -7.80 4.40
N ASP A 153 -0.96 -8.31 5.50
CA ASP A 153 -0.51 -9.58 6.06
C ASP A 153 -0.94 -10.74 5.15
N VAL A 154 0.02 -11.60 4.84
CA VAL A 154 -0.23 -12.81 4.05
C VAL A 154 -1.09 -13.84 4.80
N ASP A 155 -1.14 -13.76 6.12
CA ASP A 155 -1.92 -14.68 6.95
C ASP A 155 -3.42 -14.29 6.99
N ASP A 156 -3.77 -13.05 6.63
CA ASP A 156 -5.13 -12.49 6.66
C ASP A 156 -5.77 -12.25 5.29
N LEU A 157 -5.49 -13.13 4.34
CA LEU A 157 -5.97 -12.98 2.95
C LEU A 157 -7.51 -12.96 2.80
N SER A 158 -8.26 -13.41 3.78
CA SER A 158 -9.74 -13.33 3.78
C SER A 158 -10.27 -11.90 3.82
N TRP A 159 -9.54 -10.97 4.43
CA TRP A 159 -9.89 -9.55 4.58
C TRP A 159 -9.16 -8.64 3.59
N ARG A 160 -8.29 -9.17 2.74
CA ARG A 160 -7.36 -8.45 1.86
C ARG A 160 -7.97 -7.26 1.12
N ASN A 161 -9.15 -7.43 0.52
CA ASN A 161 -9.75 -6.37 -0.29
C ASN A 161 -10.23 -5.18 0.57
N THR A 162 -10.75 -5.46 1.76
CA THR A 162 -11.14 -4.42 2.73
C THR A 162 -9.91 -3.69 3.25
N ILE A 163 -8.86 -4.43 3.60
CA ILE A 163 -7.61 -3.87 4.10
C ILE A 163 -6.93 -3.03 3.00
N LEU A 164 -6.84 -3.55 1.77
CA LEU A 164 -6.28 -2.80 0.63
C LEU A 164 -6.99 -1.46 0.41
N ALA A 165 -8.33 -1.45 0.45
CA ALA A 165 -9.08 -0.22 0.29
C ALA A 165 -8.80 0.78 1.42
N HIS A 166 -8.72 0.29 2.66
CA HIS A 166 -8.45 1.07 3.85
C HIS A 166 -7.03 1.66 3.87
N GLU A 167 -6.02 0.84 3.60
CA GLU A 167 -4.63 1.31 3.61
C GLU A 167 -4.33 2.23 2.41
N PHE A 168 -5.00 2.01 1.28
CA PHE A 168 -4.89 2.91 0.14
C PHE A 168 -5.56 4.27 0.39
N GLU A 169 -6.66 4.30 1.12
CA GLU A 169 -7.24 5.55 1.62
C GLU A 169 -6.23 6.32 2.46
N HIS A 170 -5.58 5.68 3.41
CA HIS A 170 -4.54 6.30 4.23
C HIS A 170 -3.38 6.87 3.41
N LEU A 171 -2.95 6.15 2.36
CA LEU A 171 -1.91 6.63 1.44
C LEU A 171 -2.32 7.92 0.76
N LEU A 172 -3.53 7.96 0.17
CA LEU A 172 -4.02 9.14 -0.53
C LEU A 172 -4.28 10.31 0.42
N HIS A 173 -4.85 10.01 1.58
CA HIS A 173 -5.12 11.03 2.57
C HIS A 173 -3.83 11.65 3.12
N ASN A 174 -2.82 10.83 3.42
CA ASN A 174 -1.51 11.34 3.82
C ASN A 174 -0.84 12.19 2.71
N ALA A 175 -1.09 11.88 1.45
CA ALA A 175 -0.59 12.69 0.33
C ALA A 175 -1.27 14.06 0.25
N MET A 176 -2.54 14.17 0.69
CA MET A 176 -3.30 15.44 0.71
C MET A 176 -3.05 16.23 1.99
N ASP A 177 -3.02 15.57 3.14
CA ASP A 177 -2.78 16.17 4.45
C ASP A 177 -1.82 15.34 5.31
N PRO A 178 -0.51 15.53 5.13
CA PRO A 178 0.51 14.78 5.87
C PRO A 178 0.56 15.12 7.36
N TYR A 179 -0.17 16.13 7.81
CA TYR A 179 -0.20 16.56 9.20
C TYR A 179 -1.41 16.05 9.97
N GLU A 180 -2.37 15.43 9.32
CA GLU A 180 -3.49 14.82 10.00
C GLU A 180 -3.10 13.44 10.56
N TYR A 181 -3.11 13.34 11.90
CA TYR A 181 -2.69 12.14 12.64
C TYR A 181 -3.87 11.39 13.29
N LEU A 182 -5.09 11.89 13.12
CA LEU A 182 -6.27 11.36 13.82
C LEU A 182 -7.19 10.63 12.83
N TRP A 183 -7.01 9.31 12.78
CA TRP A 183 -7.90 8.38 12.05
C TRP A 183 -8.18 7.17 12.93
#